data_8a4bfbbc29bf31ef6fc79fa32dd8badd
#
_entry.id   8a4bfbbc29bf31ef6fc79fa32dd8badd
#
_cell.length_a   1.000
_cell.length_b   1.000
_cell.length_c   1.000
_cell.angle_alpha   90.00
_cell.angle_beta   90.00
_cell.angle_gamma   90.00
#
_symmetry.space_group_name_H-M   'P 1'
#
loop_
_entity.id
_entity.type
_entity.pdbx_description
1 polymer ?
#
loop_
_entity_poly.entity_id
_entity_poly.type
_entity_poly.pdbx_seq_one_letter_code
_entity_poly.pdbx_strand_id
1 'polypeptide(L)' 'MKAGDKVSMEDVWKHGYAVGEIQKITADGYVVVKWEGIPGQWHYTEEQAKRLEIMDESR' A
#
# COMPACT_ATOMS: atom_id res chain seq x y z
N MET A 1 1.41 4.12 9.87
CA MET A 1 1.33 4.10 8.40
C MET A 1 1.32 5.53 7.91
N LYS A 2 2.24 5.86 7.04
CA LYS A 2 2.34 7.23 6.58
C LYS A 2 2.95 7.24 5.18
N ALA A 3 2.90 8.38 4.52
CA ALA A 3 3.45 8.52 3.18
C ALA A 3 4.94 8.16 3.22
N GLY A 4 5.36 7.44 2.21
CA GLY A 4 6.75 6.99 2.12
C GLY A 4 7.00 5.61 2.68
N ASP A 5 6.06 5.07 3.43
CA ASP A 5 6.22 3.72 3.97
C ASP A 5 6.09 2.71 2.85
N LYS A 6 6.88 1.66 2.92
CA LYS A 6 6.75 0.56 1.99
C LYS A 6 5.84 -0.50 2.57
N VAL A 7 4.99 -1.05 1.73
CA VAL A 7 4.00 -2.02 2.17
C VAL A 7 3.99 -3.21 1.22
N SER A 8 3.46 -4.31 1.71
CA SER A 8 3.28 -5.49 0.88
C SER A 8 1.90 -6.07 1.13
N MET A 9 1.43 -6.85 0.18
CA MET A 9 0.12 -7.47 0.29
C MET A 9 0.10 -8.67 -0.63
N GLU A 10 -0.54 -9.73 -0.18
CA GLU A 10 -0.68 -10.92 -0.99
C GLU A 10 -1.92 -10.81 -1.87
N ASP A 11 -1.85 -11.50 -3.01
CA ASP A 11 -3.01 -11.63 -3.88
C ASP A 11 -3.53 -10.34 -4.47
N VAL A 12 -2.63 -9.40 -4.70
CA VAL A 12 -3.03 -8.19 -5.40
C VAL A 12 -3.06 -8.51 -6.88
N TRP A 13 -4.26 -8.44 -7.48
CA TRP A 13 -4.39 -8.61 -8.92
C TRP A 13 -3.86 -9.93 -9.42
N LYS A 14 -3.97 -10.97 -8.68
CA LYS A 14 -3.45 -12.26 -9.12
C LYS A 14 -1.94 -12.26 -9.29
N HIS A 15 -1.28 -11.25 -8.76
CA HIS A 15 0.17 -11.23 -8.79
C HIS A 15 0.75 -12.02 -7.63
N GLY A 16 -0.09 -12.47 -6.75
CA GLY A 16 0.37 -13.17 -5.57
C GLY A 16 0.89 -12.17 -4.56
N TYR A 17 2.15 -11.92 -4.59
CA TYR A 17 2.77 -11.04 -3.61
C TYR A 17 3.17 -9.74 -4.29
N ALA A 18 2.77 -8.63 -3.75
CA ALA A 18 3.08 -7.33 -4.34
C ALA A 18 3.72 -6.42 -3.31
N VAL A 19 4.59 -5.55 -3.80
CA VAL A 19 5.27 -4.58 -2.96
C VAL A 19 4.94 -3.20 -3.51
N GLY A 20 4.65 -2.27 -2.63
CA GLY A 20 4.32 -0.93 -3.05
C GLY A 20 4.78 0.10 -2.04
N GLU A 21 4.42 1.33 -2.30
CA GLU A 21 4.81 2.43 -1.44
C GLU A 21 3.60 3.33 -1.24
N ILE A 22 3.39 3.77 -0.01
CA ILE A 22 2.29 4.69 0.29
C ILE A 22 2.66 6.05 -0.25
N GLN A 23 1.82 6.56 -1.14
CA GLN A 23 2.08 7.87 -1.74
C GLN A 23 1.58 8.99 -0.84
N LYS A 24 0.41 8.79 -0.25
CA LYS A 24 -0.14 9.78 0.67
C LYS A 24 -1.33 9.17 1.39
N ILE A 25 -1.74 9.83 2.43
CA ILE A 25 -2.96 9.47 3.15
C ILE A 25 -3.85 10.70 3.07
N THR A 26 -5.04 10.54 2.51
CA THR A 26 -5.92 11.67 2.29
C THR A 26 -6.60 12.10 3.58
N ALA A 27 -7.17 13.28 3.55
CA ALA A 27 -7.89 13.79 4.70
C ALA A 27 -9.10 12.91 5.03
N ASP A 28 -9.62 12.21 4.02
CA ASP A 28 -10.76 11.34 4.25
C ASP A 28 -10.36 10.00 4.83
N GLY A 29 -9.07 9.76 5.01
CA GLY A 29 -8.64 8.51 5.59
C GLY A 29 -8.28 7.44 4.59
N TYR A 30 -8.26 7.77 3.30
CA TYR A 30 -7.84 6.79 2.30
C TYR A 30 -6.34 6.73 2.22
N VAL A 31 -5.84 5.52 2.01
CA VAL A 31 -4.41 5.30 1.85
C VAL A 31 -4.15 5.05 0.37
N VAL A 32 -3.31 5.88 -0.23
CA VAL A 32 -3.01 5.78 -1.65
C VAL A 32 -1.68 5.06 -1.81
N VAL A 33 -1.72 3.95 -2.53
CA VAL A 33 -0.55 3.09 -2.68
C VAL A 33 -0.24 2.92 -4.17
N LYS A 34 1.04 2.94 -4.48
CA LYS A 34 1.49 2.63 -5.83
C LYS A 34 2.26 1.34 -5.77
N TRP A 35 1.76 0.33 -6.47
CA TRP A 35 2.37 -0.99 -6.45
C TRP A 35 3.39 -1.11 -7.56
N GLU A 36 4.49 -1.79 -7.27
CA GLU A 36 5.52 -1.99 -8.27
C GLU A 36 4.99 -2.95 -9.34
N GLY A 37 5.21 -2.57 -10.58
CA GLY A 37 4.78 -3.40 -11.68
C GLY A 37 3.31 -3.28 -12.04
N ILE A 38 2.57 -2.49 -11.30
CA ILE A 38 1.14 -2.29 -11.55
C ILE A 38 0.92 -0.80 -11.79
N PRO A 39 0.36 -0.44 -12.94
CA PRO A 39 0.19 0.98 -13.24
C PRO A 39 -0.88 1.61 -12.37
N GLY A 40 -0.76 2.93 -12.21
CA GLY A 40 -1.78 3.69 -11.50
C GLY A 40 -1.58 3.69 -10.01
N GLN A 41 -2.50 4.34 -9.34
CA GLN A 41 -2.51 4.42 -7.89
C GLN A 41 -3.77 3.78 -7.39
N TRP A 42 -3.67 3.14 -6.23
CA TRP A 42 -4.79 2.40 -5.66
C TRP A 42 -5.17 3.05 -4.34
N HIS A 43 -6.47 3.24 -4.16
CA HIS A 43 -6.98 3.88 -2.95
C HIS A 43 -7.62 2.82 -2.08
N TYR A 44 -7.20 2.76 -0.85
CA TYR A 44 -7.74 1.80 0.11
C TYR A 44 -8.38 2.55 1.26
N THR A 45 -9.53 2.07 1.71
CA THR A 45 -10.14 2.63 2.90
C THR A 45 -9.28 2.26 4.10
N GLU A 46 -9.55 2.92 5.22
CA GLU A 46 -8.80 2.63 6.43
C GLU A 46 -8.90 1.16 6.79
N GLU A 47 -10.09 0.59 6.63
CA GLU A 47 -10.25 -0.80 6.96
C GLU A 47 -9.52 -1.71 5.99
N GLN A 48 -9.56 -1.38 4.72
CA GLN A 48 -8.83 -2.17 3.73
C GLN A 48 -7.33 -2.05 3.94
N ALA A 49 -6.88 -0.89 4.35
CA ALA A 49 -5.45 -0.67 4.53
C ALA A 49 -4.89 -1.49 5.69
N LYS A 50 -5.76 -1.98 6.57
CA LYS A 50 -5.27 -2.82 7.66
C LYS A 50 -4.69 -4.13 7.16
N ARG A 51 -5.00 -4.51 5.93
CA ARG A 51 -4.44 -5.72 5.36
C ARG A 51 -3.05 -5.50 4.80
N LEU A 52 -2.63 -4.25 4.67
CA LEU A 52 -1.30 -3.96 4.17
C LEU A 52 -0.29 -4.21 5.28
N GLU A 53 0.82 -4.82 4.92
CA GLU A 53 1.88 -5.07 5.88
C GLU A 53 2.98 -4.07 5.63
N ILE A 54 3.42 -3.41 6.68
CA ILE A 54 4.51 -2.46 6.58
C ILE A 54 5.81 -3.23 6.47
N MET A 55 6.58 -2.93 5.44
CA MET A 55 7.87 -3.53 5.26
C MET A 55 8.87 -2.66 5.98
N ASP A 56 9.21 -3.06 7.18
CA ASP A 56 10.12 -2.27 8.00
C ASP A 56 11.54 -2.69 7.70
N GLU A 57 12.23 -1.83 7.04
CA GLU A 57 13.59 -2.11 6.69
C GLU A 57 14.56 -1.41 7.52
N SER A 58 14.11 -0.72 8.47
CA SER A 58 15.03 0.04 9.26
C SER A 58 15.78 -0.88 10.14
N ARG A 59 16.54 -0.93 10.21
CA ARG A 59 17.08 -1.62 10.98
C ARG A 59 17.93 -1.74 10.99
#